data_63ddd362982516b707b84a1f3f900a65
#
_entry.id   63ddd362982516b707b84a1f3f900a65
#
_cell.length_a   1.000
_cell.length_b   1.000
_cell.length_c   1.000
_cell.angle_alpha   90.00
_cell.angle_beta   90.00
_cell.angle_gamma   90.00
#
_symmetry.space_group_name_H-M   'P 1'
#
loop_
_entity.id
_entity.type
_entity.pdbx_description
1 polymer ?
#
loop_
_entity_poly.entity_id
_entity_poly.type
_entity_poly.pdbx_seq_one_letter_code
_entity_poly.pdbx_strand_id
1 'polypeptide(L)' 'MNNQLHANPNYVIEELSSQIAQLVQENAMLMAVIRKQSEQENKDTVSAEGE' A
#
# COMPACT_ATOMS: atom_id res chain seq x y z
N MET A 1 -25.30 -15.64 16.51
CA MET A 1 -24.93 -15.55 16.76
C MET A 1 -24.46 -15.33 17.23
N ASN A 2 -24.40 -15.12 17.07
CA ASN A 2 -24.01 -14.89 17.55
C ASN A 2 -23.24 -14.58 18.14
N ASN A 3 -23.11 -14.34 18.25
CA ASN A 3 -22.57 -14.00 18.94
C ASN A 3 -21.63 -14.24 19.72
N GLN A 4 -21.51 -14.57 19.58
CA GLN A 4 -20.62 -15.04 20.31
C GLN A 4 -19.35 -14.39 20.31
N LEU A 5 -18.92 -13.75 19.36
CA LEU A 5 -17.73 -12.95 19.36
C LEU A 5 -18.09 -11.57 19.82
N HIS A 6 -18.02 -11.40 21.11
CA HIS A 6 -18.30 -10.10 21.68
C HIS A 6 -17.00 -9.35 21.82
N ALA A 7 -16.53 -8.81 20.75
CA ALA A 7 -15.29 -8.05 20.78
C ALA A 7 -15.56 -6.63 21.23
N ASN A 8 -14.69 -6.11 22.05
CA ASN A 8 -14.78 -4.74 22.46
C ASN A 8 -14.58 -3.84 21.23
N PRO A 9 -15.52 -2.95 20.95
CA PRO A 9 -15.39 -2.13 19.75
C PRO A 9 -14.11 -1.31 19.71
N ASN A 10 -13.63 -0.85 20.85
CA ASN A 10 -12.39 -0.09 20.85
C ASN A 10 -11.23 -0.95 20.43
N TYR A 11 -11.19 -2.19 20.87
CA TYR A 11 -10.13 -3.08 20.46
C TYR A 11 -10.23 -3.41 18.99
N VAL A 12 -11.45 -3.58 18.50
CA VAL A 12 -11.63 -3.84 17.07
C VAL A 12 -11.13 -2.68 16.26
N ILE A 13 -11.46 -1.46 16.67
CA ILE A 13 -11.02 -0.28 15.95
C ILE A 13 -9.50 -0.18 15.98
N GLU A 14 -8.90 -0.44 17.13
CA GLU A 14 -7.44 -0.39 17.21
C GLU A 14 -6.81 -1.41 16.29
N GLU A 15 -7.37 -2.60 16.26
CA GLU A 15 -6.81 -3.64 15.42
C GLU A 15 -6.97 -3.28 13.95
N LEU A 16 -8.14 -2.79 13.58
CA LEU A 16 -8.36 -2.41 12.20
C LEU A 16 -7.45 -1.25 11.81
N SER A 17 -7.28 -0.29 12.69
CA SER A 17 -6.41 0.84 12.41
C SER A 17 -4.98 0.38 12.18
N SER A 18 -4.54 -0.56 12.99
CA SER A 18 -3.20 -1.09 12.85
C SER A 18 -3.03 -1.80 11.51
N GLN A 19 -4.02 -2.61 11.14
CA GLN A 19 -3.95 -3.32 9.88
C GLN A 19 -4.03 -2.37 8.71
N ILE A 20 -4.87 -1.36 8.80
CA ILE A 20 -4.97 -0.39 7.71
C ILE A 20 -3.64 0.34 7.55
N ALA A 21 -3.03 0.76 8.65
CA ALA A 21 -1.76 1.45 8.57
C ALA A 21 -0.71 0.59 7.91
N GLN A 22 -0.66 -0.67 8.28
CA GLN A 22 0.31 -1.58 7.70
C GLN A 22 0.07 -1.78 6.21
N LEU A 23 -1.19 -1.99 5.83
CA LEU A 23 -1.51 -2.21 4.44
C LEU A 23 -1.26 -0.97 3.61
N VAL A 24 -1.58 0.21 4.16
CA VAL A 24 -1.32 1.45 3.44
C VAL A 24 0.17 1.63 3.23
N GLN A 25 0.96 1.31 4.24
CA GLN A 25 2.40 1.43 4.10
C GLN A 25 2.93 0.46 3.05
N GLU A 26 2.47 -0.78 3.08
CA GLU A 26 2.92 -1.75 2.10
C GLU A 26 2.50 -1.35 0.71
N ASN A 27 1.28 -0.84 0.57
CA ASN A 27 0.84 -0.37 -0.72
C ASN A 27 1.68 0.78 -1.22
N ALA A 28 2.00 1.71 -0.33
CA ALA A 28 2.82 2.85 -0.72
C ALA A 28 4.19 2.39 -1.18
N MET A 29 4.76 1.43 -0.50
CA MET A 29 6.06 0.92 -0.88
C MET A 29 6.01 0.25 -2.25
N LEU A 30 4.97 -0.55 -2.48
CA LEU A 30 4.82 -1.20 -3.77
C LEU A 30 4.63 -0.17 -4.87
N MET A 31 3.82 0.84 -4.62
CA MET A 31 3.60 1.87 -5.61
C MET A 31 4.87 2.66 -5.88
N ALA A 32 5.68 2.85 -4.86
CA ALA A 32 6.94 3.54 -5.05
C ALA A 32 7.88 2.73 -5.95
N VAL A 33 7.88 1.41 -5.77
CA VAL A 33 8.68 0.55 -6.62
C VAL A 33 8.19 0.63 -8.05
N ILE A 34 6.88 0.55 -8.23
CA ILE A 34 6.31 0.62 -9.56
C ILE A 34 6.64 1.96 -10.22
N ARG A 35 6.53 3.02 -9.44
CA ARG A 35 6.82 4.35 -9.97
C ARG A 35 8.28 4.45 -10.41
N LYS A 36 9.17 3.91 -9.60
CA LYS A 36 10.58 3.96 -9.94
C LYS A 36 10.84 3.19 -11.23
N GLN A 37 10.24 2.02 -11.35
CA GLN A 37 10.41 1.26 -12.56
C GLN A 37 9.85 1.99 -13.76
N SER A 38 8.71 2.60 -13.60
CA SER A 38 8.09 3.34 -14.68
C SER A 38 8.96 4.51 -15.09
N GLU A 39 9.52 5.21 -14.11
CA GLU A 39 10.38 6.33 -14.42
C GLU A 39 11.64 5.88 -15.14
N GLN A 40 12.18 4.77 -14.74
CA GLN A 40 13.37 4.25 -15.41
C GLN A 40 13.05 3.87 -16.84
N GLU A 41 11.92 3.25 -17.05
CA GLU A 41 11.54 2.88 -18.39
C GLU A 41 11.31 4.12 -19.25
N ASN A 42 10.65 5.11 -18.70
CA ASN A 42 10.46 6.34 -19.43
C ASN A 42 11.75 7.01 -19.74
N LYS A 43 12.64 6.99 -18.77
CA LYS A 43 13.92 7.62 -18.96
C LYS A 43 14.69 6.93 -20.08
N ASP A 44 14.68 5.61 -20.06
CA ASP A 44 15.34 4.87 -21.10
C ASP A 44 14.73 5.16 -22.44
N THR A 45 13.40 5.20 -22.49
CA THR A 45 12.72 5.49 -23.73
C THR A 45 13.07 6.87 -24.25
N VAL A 46 13.03 7.83 -23.35
CA VAL A 46 13.35 9.19 -23.75
C VAL A 46 14.78 9.28 -24.23
N SER A 47 15.66 8.64 -23.52
CA SER A 47 17.04 8.65 -23.93
C SER A 47 17.20 8.01 -25.31
N ALA A 48 16.49 6.92 -25.51
CA ALA A 48 16.60 6.25 -26.79
C ALA A 48 16.06 7.11 -27.90
N GLU A 49 14.98 7.83 -27.62
CA GLU A 49 14.45 8.65 -28.67
C GLU A 49 15.08 9.95 -28.75
N GLY A 50 15.54 10.40 -27.72
CA GLY A 50 15.92 11.60 -27.74
C GLY A 50 16.91 12.22 -27.76
N GLU A 51 17.14 11.80 -27.56
CA GLU A 51 17.85 12.55 -27.56
C GLU A 51 18.43 12.74 -28.24
#